data_aeb4d0b311fff642e5728d147540cdf5
#
_entry.id   aeb4d0b311fff642e5728d147540cdf5
#
_cell.length_a   1.000
_cell.length_b   1.000
_cell.length_c   1.000
_cell.angle_alpha   90.00
_cell.angle_beta   90.00
_cell.angle_gamma   90.00
#
_symmetry.space_group_name_H-M   'P 1'
#
loop_
_entity.id
_entity.type
_entity.pdbx_description
1 polymer ?
#
loop_
_entity_poly.entity_id
_entity_poly.type
_entity_poly.pdbx_seq_one_letter_code
_entity_poly.pdbx_strand_id
1 'polypeptide(L)'
;MSWSKCCYLYHKEKGGTFLGDAREAELILDHVGQPLTVNQYLPEGRYGVSRIQACVMVNLEGDFEMSISTKKRGGGLLSLLEEGFFDAELGRRVHTNDEKFARKIMADPDLRSALQSCPDKNIELYPGPGGTHMLRVYVLNPEGLGSTWPICAVDGDYALPIRNEDEIRQMFFPPFERLLNVTRRVHDAAIRAKFDK
;
A
#
# COMPACT_ATOMS: atom_id res chain seq x y z
N MET A 1 -16.45 -13.12 -6.59
CA MET A 1 -16.26 -13.35 -5.13
C MET A 1 -15.95 -12.02 -4.47
N SER A 2 -16.46 -11.73 -3.25
CA SER A 2 -16.32 -10.41 -2.62
C SER A 2 -14.95 -10.24 -1.93
N TRP A 3 -14.48 -8.99 -1.80
CA TRP A 3 -13.35 -8.61 -0.97
C TRP A 3 -13.45 -9.19 0.45
N SER A 4 -14.64 -9.07 1.05
CA SER A 4 -14.92 -9.59 2.39
C SER A 4 -14.65 -11.09 2.49
N LYS A 5 -15.05 -11.90 1.51
CA LYS A 5 -14.80 -13.35 1.53
C LYS A 5 -13.30 -13.68 1.39
N CYS A 6 -12.57 -12.91 0.59
CA CYS A 6 -11.11 -13.06 0.46
C CYS A 6 -10.40 -12.75 1.78
N CYS A 7 -10.76 -11.64 2.44
CA CYS A 7 -10.21 -11.26 3.74
C CYS A 7 -10.58 -12.26 4.85
N TYR A 8 -11.82 -12.75 4.84
CA TYR A 8 -12.26 -13.74 5.81
C TYR A 8 -11.48 -15.06 5.68
N LEU A 9 -11.25 -15.53 4.45
CA LEU A 9 -10.47 -16.73 4.21
C LEU A 9 -9.00 -16.52 4.64
N TYR A 10 -8.44 -15.36 4.31
CA TYR A 10 -7.09 -15.01 4.74
C TYR A 10 -6.97 -15.01 6.27
N HIS A 11 -7.92 -14.37 6.97
CA HIS A 11 -8.00 -14.38 8.43
C HIS A 11 -8.01 -15.82 8.99
N LYS A 12 -8.84 -16.68 8.42
CA LYS A 12 -8.94 -18.07 8.86
C LYS A 12 -7.64 -18.86 8.75
N GLU A 13 -6.84 -18.59 7.73
CA GLU A 13 -5.64 -19.37 7.42
C GLU A 13 -4.36 -18.73 7.97
N LYS A 14 -4.31 -17.40 8.03
CA LYS A 14 -3.10 -16.65 8.38
C LYS A 14 -3.23 -15.88 9.70
N GLY A 15 -4.41 -15.81 10.25
CA GLY A 15 -4.68 -15.09 11.50
C GLY A 15 -5.00 -13.61 11.30
N GLY A 16 -4.87 -12.83 12.38
CA GLY A 16 -5.31 -11.45 12.45
C GLY A 16 -6.74 -11.32 12.95
N THR A 17 -7.30 -10.12 12.91
CA THR A 17 -8.70 -9.82 13.26
C THR A 17 -9.44 -9.41 12.01
N PHE A 18 -10.53 -10.08 11.71
CA PHE A 18 -11.43 -9.74 10.63
C PHE A 18 -12.61 -8.92 11.19
N LEU A 19 -12.81 -7.73 10.65
CA LEU A 19 -13.96 -6.88 10.94
C LEU A 19 -14.73 -6.66 9.65
N GLY A 20 -16.04 -6.77 9.70
CA GLY A 20 -16.86 -6.44 8.55
C GLY A 20 -17.97 -7.44 8.23
N ASP A 21 -18.70 -7.10 7.18
CA ASP A 21 -19.82 -7.87 6.64
C ASP A 21 -19.62 -8.20 5.15
N ALA A 22 -20.70 -8.46 4.44
CA ALA A 22 -20.65 -8.79 3.02
C ALA A 22 -20.22 -7.61 2.12
N ARG A 23 -20.27 -6.37 2.61
CA ARG A 23 -20.02 -5.14 1.83
C ARG A 23 -18.71 -4.47 2.18
N GLU A 24 -18.42 -4.40 3.48
CA GLU A 24 -17.23 -3.75 3.99
C GLU A 24 -16.43 -4.73 4.81
N ALA A 25 -15.15 -4.84 4.53
CA ALA A 25 -14.25 -5.70 5.27
C ALA A 25 -12.92 -5.02 5.54
N GLU A 26 -12.47 -5.18 6.75
CA GLU A 26 -11.18 -4.75 7.23
C GLU A 26 -10.47 -5.94 7.87
N LEU A 27 -9.19 -6.08 7.55
CA LEU A 27 -8.31 -7.06 8.16
C LEU A 27 -7.26 -6.32 8.97
N ILE A 28 -7.15 -6.65 10.25
CA ILE A 28 -6.15 -6.09 11.17
C ILE A 28 -5.13 -7.19 11.49
N LEU A 29 -3.89 -6.92 11.14
CA LEU A 29 -2.75 -7.79 11.40
C LEU A 29 -1.81 -7.12 12.40
N ASP A 30 -1.02 -7.90 13.12
CA ASP A 30 0.06 -7.33 13.94
C ASP A 30 1.32 -7.10 13.09
N HIS A 31 1.96 -5.94 13.29
CA HIS A 31 3.29 -5.66 12.81
C HIS A 31 4.10 -4.93 13.89
N VAL A 32 4.98 -5.66 14.55
CA VAL A 32 5.88 -5.14 15.62
C VAL A 32 5.09 -4.45 16.75
N GLY A 33 3.94 -5.06 17.14
CA GLY A 33 3.05 -4.51 18.18
C GLY A 33 2.19 -3.34 17.72
N GLN A 34 2.16 -3.03 16.42
CA GLN A 34 1.30 -2.01 15.83
C GLN A 34 0.22 -2.66 14.95
N PRO A 35 -1.02 -2.15 14.97
CA PRO A 35 -2.06 -2.62 14.07
C PRO A 35 -1.73 -2.22 12.62
N LEU A 36 -1.57 -3.20 11.76
CA LEU A 36 -1.51 -3.05 10.31
C LEU A 36 -2.89 -3.35 9.76
N THR A 37 -3.59 -2.33 9.32
CA THR A 37 -4.97 -2.42 8.84
C THR A 37 -5.01 -2.51 7.33
N VAL A 38 -5.78 -3.44 6.79
CA VAL A 38 -6.00 -3.55 5.34
C VAL A 38 -7.47 -3.46 5.03
N ASN A 39 -7.82 -2.57 4.13
CA ASN A 39 -9.20 -2.37 3.70
C ASN A 39 -9.29 -1.98 2.22
N GLN A 40 -10.50 -1.99 1.71
CA GLN A 40 -10.82 -1.43 0.41
C GLN A 40 -11.33 0.00 0.62
N TYR A 41 -10.63 0.97 0.07
CA TYR A 41 -11.05 2.37 0.07
C TYR A 41 -11.83 2.68 -1.20
N LEU A 42 -13.01 3.23 -1.00
CA LEU A 42 -13.88 3.74 -2.06
C LEU A 42 -13.94 5.26 -1.92
N PRO A 43 -13.37 6.01 -2.85
CA PRO A 43 -13.50 7.45 -2.81
C PRO A 43 -14.95 7.87 -3.06
N GLU A 44 -15.40 8.91 -2.37
CA GLU A 44 -16.70 9.50 -2.59
C GLU A 44 -16.77 10.13 -4.00
N GLY A 45 -17.83 9.83 -4.74
CA GLY A 45 -18.12 10.42 -6.05
C GLY A 45 -18.04 9.46 -7.25
N ARG A 46 -18.68 9.84 -8.36
CA ARG A 46 -18.87 9.01 -9.56
C ARG A 46 -17.58 8.62 -10.32
N TYR A 47 -16.46 9.24 -10.01
CA TYR A 47 -15.18 9.05 -10.73
C TYR A 47 -14.04 8.61 -9.80
N GLY A 48 -14.39 8.15 -8.61
CA GLY A 48 -13.39 7.69 -7.66
C GLY A 48 -12.80 6.35 -8.06
N VAL A 49 -11.49 6.26 -8.07
CA VAL A 49 -10.78 5.00 -8.29
C VAL A 49 -10.70 4.25 -6.97
N SER A 50 -11.36 3.10 -6.87
CA SER A 50 -11.23 2.25 -5.68
C SER A 50 -9.78 1.79 -5.52
N ARG A 51 -9.35 1.60 -4.29
CA ARG A 51 -8.01 1.10 -3.99
C ARG A 51 -8.04 0.10 -2.84
N ILE A 52 -7.17 -0.89 -2.91
CA ILE A 52 -6.85 -1.72 -1.77
C ILE A 52 -5.65 -1.08 -1.10
N GLN A 53 -5.76 -0.82 0.20
CA GLN A 53 -4.71 -0.16 0.96
C GLN A 53 -4.38 -0.92 2.24
N ALA A 54 -3.09 -0.89 2.59
CA ALA A 54 -2.57 -1.29 3.89
C ALA A 54 -2.03 -0.06 4.60
N CYS A 55 -2.46 0.13 5.85
CA CYS A 55 -2.10 1.28 6.68
C CYS A 55 -1.46 0.81 7.98
N VAL A 56 -0.41 1.49 8.42
CA VAL A 56 0.22 1.28 9.72
C VAL A 56 0.77 2.60 10.25
N MET A 57 0.73 2.79 11.57
CA MET A 57 1.34 3.96 12.20
C MET A 57 2.85 3.78 12.29
N VAL A 58 3.58 4.86 12.04
CA VAL A 58 5.05 4.92 12.14
C VAL A 58 5.43 5.97 13.16
N ASN A 59 6.23 5.61 14.14
CA ASN A 59 6.68 6.55 15.16
C ASN A 59 7.91 7.36 14.65
N LEU A 60 7.62 8.41 13.87
CA LEU A 60 8.59 9.40 13.45
C LEU A 60 8.34 10.72 14.17
N GLU A 61 9.35 11.59 14.19
CA GLU A 61 9.24 12.93 14.75
C GLU A 61 9.19 13.98 13.62
N GLY A 62 8.55 15.10 13.91
CA GLY A 62 8.45 16.22 12.97
C GLY A 62 7.30 16.10 11.99
N ASP A 63 7.44 16.75 10.85
CA ASP A 63 6.44 16.89 9.79
C ASP A 63 6.85 16.22 8.48
N PHE A 64 7.66 15.17 8.58
CA PHE A 64 8.17 14.45 7.42
C PHE A 64 7.05 13.92 6.54
N GLU A 65 7.18 14.17 5.24
CA GLU A 65 6.29 13.63 4.23
C GLU A 65 7.08 12.98 3.09
N MET A 66 6.59 11.84 2.64
CA MET A 66 7.15 11.15 1.48
C MET A 66 6.04 10.46 0.70
N SER A 67 6.09 10.57 -0.62
CA SER A 67 5.27 9.72 -1.49
C SER A 67 6.10 9.12 -2.61
N ILE A 68 5.80 7.86 -2.93
CA ILE A 68 6.44 7.12 -4.02
C ILE A 68 5.34 6.70 -4.98
N SER A 69 5.41 7.13 -6.23
CA SER A 69 4.43 6.80 -7.24
C SER A 69 5.01 5.98 -8.40
N THR A 70 4.16 5.13 -8.96
CA THR A 70 4.49 4.31 -10.14
C THR A 70 4.27 5.05 -11.45
N LYS A 71 3.45 6.10 -11.45
CA LYS A 71 3.17 6.88 -12.66
C LYS A 71 4.28 7.91 -12.88
N LYS A 72 4.88 7.89 -14.08
CA LYS A 72 5.42 9.10 -14.66
C LYS A 72 4.23 10.05 -14.82
N ARG A 73 4.04 10.98 -13.88
CA ARG A 73 3.11 12.08 -14.12
C ARG A 73 3.55 12.75 -15.40
N GLY A 74 2.62 12.85 -16.36
CA GLY A 74 2.92 13.44 -17.65
C GLY A 74 3.59 14.80 -17.46
N GLY A 75 4.67 15.03 -18.22
CA GLY A 75 5.57 16.15 -18.06
C GLY A 75 4.94 17.51 -18.30
N GLY A 76 4.10 17.96 -17.35
CA GLY A 76 3.65 19.33 -17.27
C GLY A 76 4.66 20.17 -16.50
N LEU A 77 4.71 21.47 -16.77
CA LEU A 77 5.60 22.43 -16.08
C LEU A 77 5.52 22.36 -14.54
N LEU A 78 4.38 21.91 -14.00
CA LEU A 78 4.15 21.72 -12.56
C LEU A 78 4.99 20.58 -11.96
N SER A 79 5.42 19.59 -12.75
CA SER A 79 6.27 18.51 -12.25
C SER A 79 7.70 18.94 -11.94
N LEU A 80 8.11 20.12 -12.40
CA LEU A 80 9.42 20.71 -12.14
C LEU A 80 9.49 21.47 -10.81
N LEU A 81 8.33 21.75 -10.22
CA LEU A 81 8.21 22.48 -8.95
C LEU A 81 8.00 21.54 -7.74
N GLU A 82 7.86 20.24 -7.97
CA GLU A 82 7.66 19.26 -6.90
C GLU A 82 9.02 18.86 -6.30
N GLU A 83 9.19 19.11 -5.01
CA GLU A 83 10.37 18.71 -4.24
C GLU A 83 10.53 17.19 -4.23
N GLY A 84 11.77 16.68 -4.38
CA GLY A 84 12.06 15.26 -4.36
C GLY A 84 13.07 14.82 -5.42
N PHE A 85 13.18 13.52 -5.64
CA PHE A 85 14.14 12.92 -6.55
C PHE A 85 13.57 11.76 -7.38
N PHE A 86 14.28 11.40 -8.43
CA PHE A 86 13.98 10.22 -9.22
C PHE A 86 14.97 9.10 -8.88
N ASP A 87 14.45 7.94 -8.44
CA ASP A 87 15.25 6.73 -8.25
C ASP A 87 15.30 5.97 -9.58
N ALA A 88 16.42 6.10 -10.28
CA ALA A 88 16.59 5.54 -11.63
C ALA A 88 16.59 4.01 -11.64
N GLU A 89 17.08 3.36 -10.57
CA GLU A 89 17.15 1.90 -10.48
C GLU A 89 15.76 1.29 -10.28
N LEU A 90 14.91 1.94 -9.47
CA LEU A 90 13.53 1.53 -9.26
C LEU A 90 12.57 2.09 -10.32
N GLY A 91 13.00 3.06 -11.12
CA GLY A 91 12.17 3.75 -12.09
C GLY A 91 11.02 4.54 -11.45
N ARG A 92 11.23 5.09 -10.23
CA ARG A 92 10.19 5.73 -9.42
C ARG A 92 10.51 7.17 -9.08
N ARG A 93 9.48 8.00 -9.01
CA ARG A 93 9.56 9.34 -8.46
C ARG A 93 9.26 9.31 -6.97
N VAL A 94 10.12 9.93 -6.19
CA VAL A 94 9.97 10.15 -4.75
C VAL A 94 9.75 11.63 -4.53
N HIS A 95 8.58 12.01 -4.00
CA HIS A 95 8.27 13.37 -3.55
C HIS A 95 8.44 13.41 -2.04
N THR A 96 9.06 14.46 -1.51
CA THR A 96 9.34 14.56 -0.09
C THR A 96 9.71 15.99 0.31
N ASN A 97 9.42 16.36 1.54
CA ASN A 97 9.89 17.61 2.18
C ASN A 97 11.26 17.47 2.86
N ASP A 98 11.80 16.24 3.01
CA ASP A 98 13.16 15.97 3.49
C ASP A 98 13.83 14.90 2.62
N GLU A 99 14.55 15.37 1.60
CA GLU A 99 15.24 14.49 0.65
C GLU A 99 16.32 13.62 1.33
N LYS A 100 17.04 14.16 2.32
CA LYS A 100 18.10 13.42 3.01
C LYS A 100 17.52 12.22 3.76
N PHE A 101 16.43 12.41 4.48
CA PHE A 101 15.76 11.34 5.22
C PHE A 101 15.10 10.34 4.26
N ALA A 102 14.41 10.82 3.22
CA ALA A 102 13.82 9.96 2.21
C ALA A 102 14.85 9.06 1.50
N ARG A 103 16.05 9.61 1.19
CA ARG A 103 17.15 8.82 0.59
C ARG A 103 17.65 7.72 1.52
N LYS A 104 17.72 7.96 2.84
CA LYS A 104 18.06 6.91 3.81
C LYS A 104 17.04 5.79 3.81
N ILE A 105 15.74 6.12 3.82
CA ILE A 105 14.67 5.11 3.71
C ILE A 105 14.83 4.31 2.40
N MET A 106 15.01 5.00 1.28
CA MET A 106 15.12 4.37 -0.04
C MET A 106 16.42 3.59 -0.25
N ALA A 107 17.44 3.80 0.55
CA ALA A 107 18.69 3.04 0.51
C ALA A 107 18.58 1.66 1.19
N ASP A 108 17.52 1.40 1.95
CA ASP A 108 17.33 0.13 2.64
C ASP A 108 17.21 -1.04 1.64
N PRO A 109 18.07 -2.07 1.74
CA PRO A 109 18.14 -3.13 0.74
C PRO A 109 16.87 -4.02 0.73
N ASP A 110 16.27 -4.24 1.90
CA ASP A 110 15.07 -5.06 2.01
C ASP A 110 13.87 -4.34 1.38
N LEU A 111 13.77 -3.02 1.60
CA LEU A 111 12.76 -2.18 0.96
C LEU A 111 12.95 -2.17 -0.55
N ARG A 112 14.19 -1.98 -1.05
CA ARG A 112 14.48 -1.97 -2.49
C ARG A 112 14.06 -3.28 -3.14
N SER A 113 14.42 -4.41 -2.56
CA SER A 113 14.01 -5.74 -3.04
C SER A 113 12.49 -5.89 -3.08
N ALA A 114 11.77 -5.44 -2.04
CA ALA A 114 10.32 -5.49 -2.00
C ALA A 114 9.68 -4.61 -3.08
N LEU A 115 10.22 -3.41 -3.32
CA LEU A 115 9.74 -2.49 -4.35
C LEU A 115 10.00 -2.99 -5.77
N GLN A 116 11.11 -3.66 -6.03
CA GLN A 116 11.40 -4.29 -7.32
C GLN A 116 10.42 -5.42 -7.63
N SER A 117 10.05 -6.21 -6.62
CA SER A 117 9.08 -7.30 -6.77
C SER A 117 7.63 -6.83 -6.92
N CYS A 118 7.35 -5.55 -6.63
CA CYS A 118 6.00 -4.98 -6.59
C CYS A 118 5.96 -3.59 -7.24
N PRO A 119 6.14 -3.48 -8.56
CA PRO A 119 6.27 -2.19 -9.24
C PRO A 119 4.97 -1.36 -9.27
N ASP A 120 3.84 -1.95 -8.95
CA ASP A 120 2.50 -1.36 -9.01
C ASP A 120 2.03 -0.68 -7.72
N LYS A 121 2.84 -0.69 -6.65
CA LYS A 121 2.46 -0.10 -5.37
C LYS A 121 2.78 1.38 -5.30
N ASN A 122 1.83 2.15 -4.78
CA ASN A 122 2.01 3.54 -4.38
C ASN A 122 2.17 3.60 -2.86
N ILE A 123 2.99 4.52 -2.40
CA ILE A 123 3.34 4.66 -0.98
C ILE A 123 3.16 6.10 -0.59
N GLU A 124 2.53 6.33 0.55
CA GLU A 124 2.38 7.64 1.18
C GLU A 124 2.76 7.50 2.65
N LEU A 125 3.63 8.37 3.11
CA LEU A 125 4.01 8.53 4.50
C LEU A 125 3.83 10.01 4.85
N TYR A 126 2.95 10.31 5.80
CA TYR A 126 2.54 11.68 6.12
C TYR A 126 2.22 11.83 7.61
N PRO A 127 2.27 13.06 8.16
CA PRO A 127 1.92 13.30 9.55
C PRO A 127 0.50 12.82 9.87
N GLY A 128 0.39 12.07 10.95
CA GLY A 128 -0.85 11.55 11.48
C GLY A 128 -1.24 12.21 12.82
N PRO A 129 -2.32 11.77 13.44
CA PRO A 129 -2.75 12.30 14.71
C PRO A 129 -1.75 11.95 15.83
N GLY A 130 -1.67 12.83 16.85
CA GLY A 130 -0.88 12.57 18.05
C GLY A 130 0.63 12.61 17.88
N GLY A 131 1.15 13.24 16.81
CA GLY A 131 2.60 13.34 16.57
C GLY A 131 3.22 12.06 15.99
N THR A 132 2.40 11.14 15.51
CA THR A 132 2.83 9.96 14.75
C THR A 132 2.72 10.22 13.26
N HIS A 133 3.22 9.29 12.45
CA HIS A 133 3.02 9.31 11.00
C HIS A 133 2.14 8.14 10.59
N MET A 134 1.36 8.35 9.53
CA MET A 134 0.60 7.30 8.87
C MET A 134 1.32 6.85 7.62
N LEU A 135 1.69 5.58 7.58
CA LEU A 135 2.13 4.92 6.35
C LEU A 135 0.93 4.28 5.68
N ARG A 136 0.75 4.59 4.41
CA ARG A 136 -0.23 3.96 3.54
C ARG A 136 0.47 3.40 2.30
N VAL A 137 0.25 2.13 2.04
CA VAL A 137 0.67 1.46 0.80
C VAL A 137 -0.58 0.98 0.08
N TYR A 138 -0.73 1.34 -1.19
CA TYR A 138 -1.95 1.02 -1.92
C TYR A 138 -1.70 0.69 -3.38
N VAL A 139 -2.66 -0.02 -3.95
CA VAL A 139 -2.76 -0.27 -5.39
C VAL A 139 -3.96 0.51 -5.90
N LEU A 140 -3.73 1.35 -6.90
CA LEU A 140 -4.83 1.99 -7.62
C LEU A 140 -5.55 0.93 -8.43
N ASN A 141 -6.86 0.95 -8.38
CA ASN A 141 -7.66 0.09 -9.25
C ASN A 141 -7.55 0.63 -10.69
N PRO A 142 -7.75 -0.12 -11.58
CA PRO A 142 -6.89 -0.85 -12.44
C PRO A 142 -7.38 -0.77 -13.85
N GLU A 143 -7.33 0.32 -14.49
CA GLU A 143 -7.18 0.21 -15.96
C GLU A 143 -5.88 -0.53 -16.31
N GLY A 144 -5.06 -0.81 -15.32
CA GLY A 144 -3.78 -1.46 -15.48
C GLY A 144 -3.51 -2.68 -14.60
N LEU A 145 -4.42 -3.06 -13.71
CA LEU A 145 -4.30 -4.32 -12.95
C LEU A 145 -4.85 -5.49 -13.78
N GLY A 146 -4.47 -5.57 -15.01
CA GLY A 146 -4.71 -6.80 -15.75
C GLY A 146 -4.40 -7.98 -14.84
N SER A 147 -5.41 -8.77 -14.53
CA SER A 147 -5.35 -10.12 -14.00
C SER A 147 -4.77 -10.43 -12.63
N THR A 148 -4.17 -9.52 -11.87
CA THR A 148 -3.44 -9.90 -10.65
C THR A 148 -4.13 -9.59 -9.33
N TRP A 149 -5.15 -8.77 -9.32
CA TRP A 149 -5.99 -8.52 -8.15
C TRP A 149 -7.42 -8.94 -8.38
N PRO A 150 -8.03 -9.62 -7.41
CA PRO A 150 -9.47 -9.73 -7.39
C PRO A 150 -10.01 -8.32 -7.21
N ILE A 151 -10.48 -7.74 -8.31
CA ILE A 151 -11.28 -6.53 -8.28
C ILE A 151 -12.63 -6.94 -7.74
N CYS A 152 -12.84 -6.71 -6.46
CA CYS A 152 -14.17 -6.76 -5.91
C CYS A 152 -14.82 -5.43 -6.24
N ALA A 153 -15.43 -5.34 -7.40
CA ALA A 153 -16.29 -4.22 -7.70
C ALA A 153 -17.43 -4.19 -6.69
N VAL A 154 -17.63 -3.05 -6.10
CA VAL A 154 -18.66 -2.85 -5.08
C VAL A 154 -20.07 -2.99 -5.67
N ASP A 155 -20.23 -2.82 -6.96
CA ASP A 155 -21.51 -2.80 -7.65
C ASP A 155 -21.91 -4.13 -8.32
N GLY A 156 -21.22 -5.22 -8.03
CA GLY A 156 -21.66 -6.56 -8.47
C GLY A 156 -21.42 -6.92 -9.94
N ASP A 157 -21.15 -5.97 -10.81
CA ASP A 157 -21.07 -6.19 -12.26
C ASP A 157 -19.70 -6.64 -12.77
N TYR A 158 -18.66 -6.58 -11.93
CA TYR A 158 -17.32 -7.06 -12.23
C TYR A 158 -16.87 -8.10 -11.21
N ALA A 159 -17.60 -9.20 -11.13
CA ALA A 159 -17.13 -10.35 -10.38
C ALA A 159 -15.91 -10.91 -11.08
N LEU A 160 -14.77 -10.97 -10.39
CA LEU A 160 -13.70 -11.81 -10.84
C LEU A 160 -14.18 -13.23 -11.01
N PRO A 161 -13.61 -13.98 -11.94
CA PRO A 161 -13.92 -15.37 -12.14
C PRO A 161 -13.39 -16.29 -11.02
N ILE A 162 -13.14 -15.78 -9.82
CA ILE A 162 -12.80 -16.58 -8.65
C ILE A 162 -14.06 -17.35 -8.22
N ARG A 163 -14.01 -18.65 -8.40
CA ARG A 163 -15.17 -19.53 -8.24
C ARG A 163 -15.18 -20.27 -6.92
N ASN A 164 -14.00 -20.53 -6.37
CA ASN A 164 -13.82 -21.35 -5.18
C ASN A 164 -12.66 -20.83 -4.30
N GLU A 165 -12.49 -21.43 -3.13
CA GLU A 165 -11.48 -21.02 -2.15
C GLU A 165 -10.05 -21.28 -2.62
N ASP A 166 -9.81 -22.29 -3.43
CA ASP A 166 -8.47 -22.60 -3.95
C ASP A 166 -8.01 -21.51 -4.93
N GLU A 167 -8.93 -21.01 -5.76
CA GLU A 167 -8.67 -19.86 -6.61
C GLU A 167 -8.38 -18.58 -5.80
N ILE A 168 -9.03 -18.38 -4.63
CA ILE A 168 -8.65 -17.27 -3.72
C ILE A 168 -7.21 -17.44 -3.26
N ARG A 169 -6.84 -18.62 -2.79
CA ARG A 169 -5.47 -18.89 -2.31
C ARG A 169 -4.43 -18.65 -3.39
N GLN A 170 -4.72 -19.04 -4.61
CA GLN A 170 -3.79 -18.90 -5.74
C GLN A 170 -3.72 -17.48 -6.30
N MET A 171 -4.84 -16.77 -6.39
CA MET A 171 -4.93 -15.50 -7.10
C MET A 171 -4.93 -14.27 -6.16
N PHE A 172 -5.48 -14.39 -4.96
CA PHE A 172 -5.57 -13.28 -4.01
C PHE A 172 -4.42 -13.27 -3.00
N PHE A 173 -4.07 -14.41 -2.39
CA PHE A 173 -3.05 -14.42 -1.34
C PHE A 173 -1.70 -13.90 -1.81
N PRO A 174 -1.12 -14.34 -2.94
CA PRO A 174 0.22 -13.88 -3.31
C PRO A 174 0.34 -12.35 -3.51
N PRO A 175 -0.55 -11.68 -4.26
CA PRO A 175 -0.48 -10.22 -4.36
C PRO A 175 -0.81 -9.51 -3.05
N PHE A 176 -1.68 -10.07 -2.21
CA PHE A 176 -2.00 -9.54 -0.90
C PHE A 176 -0.78 -9.61 0.04
N GLU A 177 -0.08 -10.73 0.09
CA GLU A 177 1.16 -10.90 0.84
C GLU A 177 2.25 -9.92 0.36
N ARG A 178 2.32 -9.65 -0.96
CA ARG A 178 3.25 -8.64 -1.49
C ARG A 178 2.90 -7.24 -1.01
N LEU A 179 1.62 -6.87 -0.95
CA LEU A 179 1.19 -5.59 -0.37
C LEU A 179 1.61 -5.47 1.09
N LEU A 180 1.33 -6.49 1.89
CA LEU A 180 1.73 -6.55 3.30
C LEU A 180 3.24 -6.46 3.47
N ASN A 181 4.00 -7.20 2.63
CA ASN A 181 5.46 -7.17 2.69
C ASN A 181 6.02 -5.77 2.40
N VAL A 182 5.57 -5.12 1.33
CA VAL A 182 6.01 -3.74 1.03
C VAL A 182 5.68 -2.80 2.19
N THR A 183 4.48 -2.89 2.76
CA THR A 183 4.07 -2.05 3.89
C THR A 183 4.99 -2.23 5.09
N ARG A 184 5.28 -3.47 5.46
CA ARG A 184 6.21 -3.79 6.55
C ARG A 184 7.63 -3.28 6.27
N ARG A 185 8.14 -3.46 5.05
CA ARG A 185 9.49 -3.02 4.68
C ARG A 185 9.65 -1.50 4.67
N VAL A 186 8.64 -0.75 4.22
CA VAL A 186 8.65 0.72 4.33
C VAL A 186 8.64 1.17 5.79
N HIS A 187 7.76 0.57 6.62
CA HIS A 187 7.73 0.84 8.05
C HIS A 187 9.10 0.62 8.70
N ASP A 188 9.68 -0.57 8.50
CA ASP A 188 10.95 -0.95 9.12
C ASP A 188 12.11 -0.08 8.62
N ALA A 189 12.14 0.25 7.33
CA ALA A 189 13.15 1.15 6.76
C ALA A 189 13.05 2.57 7.34
N ALA A 190 11.82 3.09 7.51
CA ALA A 190 11.60 4.40 8.12
C ALA A 190 12.06 4.44 9.59
N ILE A 191 11.78 3.38 10.36
CA ILE A 191 12.26 3.25 11.74
C ILE A 191 13.78 3.13 11.79
N ARG A 192 14.41 2.32 10.94
CA ARG A 192 15.88 2.22 10.89
C ARG A 192 16.52 3.56 10.53
N ALA A 193 16.02 4.25 9.51
CA ALA A 193 16.53 5.55 9.07
C ALA A 193 16.46 6.63 10.17
N LYS A 194 15.50 6.54 11.11
CA LYS A 194 15.41 7.43 12.28
C LYS A 194 16.58 7.27 13.23
N PHE A 195 17.09 6.04 13.41
CA PHE A 195 18.17 5.74 14.35
C PHE A 195 19.56 5.81 13.74
N ASP A 196 19.69 5.78 12.42
CA ASP A 196 20.95 5.99 11.70
C ASP A 196 21.29 7.49 11.65
N LYS A 197 21.96 7.98 12.69
CA LYS A 197 22.44 9.37 12.79
C LYS A 197 23.73 9.61 12.00
#